data_1f7af7491f58913c0ff2d9eab67972a9
#
_entry.id   1f7af7491f58913c0ff2d9eab67972a9
#
_cell.length_a   1.000
_cell.length_b   1.000
_cell.length_c   1.000
_cell.angle_alpha   90.00
_cell.angle_beta   90.00
_cell.angle_gamma   90.00
#
_symmetry.space_group_name_H-M   'P 1'
#
loop_
_entity.id
_entity.type
_entity.pdbx_description
1 polymer ?
#
loop_
_entity_poly.entity_id
_entity_poly.type
_entity_poly.pdbx_seq_one_letter_code
_entity_poly.pdbx_strand_id
1 'polypeptide(L)'
;TKMDVMNKETKEVTEQEVTVDKDECNRPQTTLESLAGLMPVMGPDKYITAGNASQLSDGASSCLLMDLKEAEKRNIEPMGIFRGLSVAACEPDEMGIGPVFAVPKLLEQHGLKVDDIDIWELNEAFAVQVLYCRDKLGIDNEKLNVNGGSISIGHPYGMTGSRMTGPILTEG
;
A
#
# COMPACT_ATOMS: atom_id res chain seq x y z
N THR A 1 6.87 -21.10 15.31
CA THR A 1 8.23 -20.81 14.86
C THR A 1 9.13 -20.43 16.04
N LYS A 2 10.44 -20.48 15.86
CA LYS A 2 11.42 -19.96 16.82
C LYS A 2 11.76 -18.53 16.45
N MET A 3 11.79 -17.64 17.41
CA MET A 3 12.14 -16.24 17.25
C MET A 3 13.06 -15.77 18.36
N ASP A 4 13.98 -14.88 18.03
CA ASP A 4 14.79 -14.16 19.00
C ASP A 4 13.94 -13.06 19.65
N VAL A 5 13.67 -13.22 20.93
CA VAL A 5 12.88 -12.26 21.71
C VAL A 5 13.81 -11.48 22.63
N MET A 6 13.84 -10.17 22.41
CA MET A 6 14.64 -9.27 23.26
C MET A 6 13.82 -8.78 24.46
N ASN A 7 14.33 -9.02 25.66
CA ASN A 7 13.80 -8.39 26.87
C ASN A 7 14.06 -6.87 26.82
N LYS A 8 12.99 -6.07 26.91
CA LYS A 8 13.10 -4.61 26.76
C LYS A 8 13.86 -3.93 27.89
N GLU A 9 13.90 -4.54 29.08
CA GLU A 9 14.58 -4.00 30.27
C GLU A 9 16.04 -4.44 30.33
N THR A 10 16.30 -5.76 30.25
CA THR A 10 17.65 -6.32 30.37
C THR A 10 18.44 -6.29 29.07
N LYS A 11 17.78 -6.10 27.90
CA LYS A 11 18.36 -6.20 26.55
C LYS A 11 18.90 -7.60 26.20
N GLU A 12 18.65 -8.58 27.03
CA GLU A 12 18.98 -9.97 26.72
C GLU A 12 18.10 -10.51 25.60
N VAL A 13 18.70 -11.23 24.66
CA VAL A 13 18.02 -11.91 23.57
C VAL A 13 17.96 -13.40 23.88
N THR A 14 16.77 -13.97 23.83
CA THR A 14 16.53 -15.40 24.04
C THR A 14 15.73 -15.98 22.88
N GLU A 15 16.13 -17.17 22.38
CA GLU A 15 15.32 -17.90 21.42
C GLU A 15 14.08 -18.48 22.13
N GLN A 16 12.91 -18.15 21.63
CA GLN A 16 11.64 -18.63 22.16
C GLN A 16 10.77 -19.24 21.07
N GLU A 17 10.01 -20.25 21.41
CA GLU A 17 8.98 -20.78 20.51
C GLU A 17 7.73 -19.87 20.57
N VAL A 18 7.36 -19.33 19.40
CA VAL A 18 6.24 -18.36 19.29
C VAL A 18 5.24 -18.84 18.25
N THR A 19 3.97 -18.66 18.54
CA THR A 19 2.90 -18.80 17.54
C THR A 19 2.64 -17.45 16.90
N VAL A 20 2.84 -17.35 15.59
CA VAL A 20 2.51 -16.14 14.81
C VAL A 20 1.08 -16.30 14.32
N ASP A 21 0.16 -15.55 14.92
CA ASP A 21 -1.29 -15.63 14.68
C ASP A 21 -1.89 -14.32 14.15
N LYS A 22 -1.09 -13.27 14.03
CA LYS A 22 -1.52 -11.95 13.52
C LYS A 22 -0.36 -11.18 12.89
N ASP A 23 -0.71 -10.20 12.07
CA ASP A 23 0.24 -9.23 11.53
C ASP A 23 0.70 -8.27 12.64
N GLU A 24 2.02 -8.12 12.80
CA GLU A 24 2.61 -7.26 13.84
C GLU A 24 2.63 -5.78 13.45
N CYS A 25 2.46 -5.47 12.17
CA CYS A 25 2.47 -4.09 11.67
C CYS A 25 1.19 -3.34 12.03
N ASN A 26 0.05 -4.04 12.01
CA ASN A 26 -1.24 -3.43 12.33
C ASN A 26 -1.37 -3.05 13.80
N ARG A 27 -1.81 -1.80 14.06
CA ARG A 27 -2.02 -1.23 15.40
C ARG A 27 -3.46 -0.75 15.56
N PRO A 28 -4.42 -1.64 15.85
CA PRO A 28 -5.84 -1.29 15.93
C PRO A 28 -6.17 -0.31 17.08
N GLN A 29 -5.26 -0.13 18.05
CA GLN A 29 -5.43 0.82 19.16
C GLN A 29 -4.96 2.26 18.81
N THR A 30 -4.57 2.53 17.58
CA THR A 30 -4.14 3.86 17.15
C THR A 30 -5.24 4.89 17.33
N THR A 31 -4.92 6.01 17.97
CA THR A 31 -5.83 7.15 18.14
C THR A 31 -5.17 8.42 17.60
N LEU A 32 -5.98 9.45 17.38
CA LEU A 32 -5.46 10.75 16.92
C LEU A 32 -4.47 11.34 17.94
N GLU A 33 -4.76 11.21 19.23
CA GLU A 33 -3.88 11.67 20.31
C GLU A 33 -2.54 10.95 20.32
N SER A 34 -2.57 9.62 20.10
CA SER A 34 -1.34 8.82 20.04
C SER A 34 -0.48 9.20 18.83
N LEU A 35 -1.10 9.49 17.68
CA LEU A 35 -0.40 9.98 16.48
C LEU A 35 0.19 11.38 16.70
N ALA A 36 -0.56 12.29 17.32
CA ALA A 36 -0.11 13.65 17.61
C ALA A 36 1.09 13.70 18.58
N GLY A 37 1.24 12.69 19.43
CA GLY A 37 2.37 12.55 20.35
C GLY A 37 3.65 11.99 19.73
N LEU A 38 3.64 11.57 18.47
CA LEU A 38 4.82 10.98 17.81
C LEU A 38 5.83 12.05 17.40
N MET A 39 7.09 11.79 17.72
CA MET A 39 8.18 12.67 17.29
C MET A 39 8.51 12.47 15.80
N PRO A 40 8.72 13.55 15.04
CA PRO A 40 9.18 13.46 13.66
C PRO A 40 10.57 12.82 13.56
N VAL A 41 10.74 11.91 12.60
CA VAL A 41 11.97 11.11 12.44
C VAL A 41 13.17 11.93 11.98
N MET A 42 12.96 13.09 11.35
CA MET A 42 13.99 13.96 10.79
C MET A 42 14.24 15.22 11.65
N GLY A 43 13.72 15.26 12.87
CA GLY A 43 13.88 16.37 13.81
C GLY A 43 12.57 17.09 14.13
N PRO A 44 12.56 17.94 15.18
CA PRO A 44 11.34 18.49 15.78
C PRO A 44 10.52 19.40 14.83
N ASP A 45 11.18 20.02 13.85
CA ASP A 45 10.54 20.93 12.88
C ASP A 45 10.11 20.22 11.59
N LYS A 46 10.03 18.87 11.60
CA LYS A 46 9.66 18.04 10.45
C LYS A 46 8.29 17.38 10.69
N TYR A 47 7.78 16.74 9.65
CA TYR A 47 6.38 16.28 9.63
C TYR A 47 6.21 14.77 9.58
N ILE A 48 7.24 14.05 9.07
CA ILE A 48 7.16 12.60 8.92
C ILE A 48 7.44 11.91 10.23
N THR A 49 6.49 11.08 10.67
CA THR A 49 6.54 10.30 11.90
C THR A 49 6.34 8.81 11.60
N ALA A 50 6.57 7.96 12.58
CA ALA A 50 6.25 6.52 12.46
C ALA A 50 4.75 6.23 12.28
N GLY A 51 3.87 7.22 12.49
CA GLY A 51 2.42 7.07 12.35
C GLY A 51 1.84 7.53 11.01
N ASN A 52 2.63 8.22 10.18
CA ASN A 52 2.18 8.74 8.88
C ASN A 52 3.08 8.34 7.71
N ALA A 53 3.88 7.31 7.89
CA ALA A 53 4.72 6.68 6.89
C ALA A 53 4.48 5.16 6.89
N SER A 54 4.66 4.53 5.74
CA SER A 54 4.67 3.07 5.65
C SER A 54 5.80 2.47 6.49
N GLN A 55 5.58 1.29 7.03
CA GLN A 55 6.58 0.60 7.82
C GLN A 55 7.60 -0.07 6.89
N LEU A 56 8.85 -0.16 7.36
CA LEU A 56 9.87 -1.03 6.78
C LEU A 56 9.53 -2.46 7.15
N SER A 57 9.18 -3.27 6.18
CA SER A 57 8.68 -4.63 6.38
C SER A 57 9.22 -5.57 5.31
N ASP A 58 9.35 -6.82 5.66
CA ASP A 58 9.57 -7.90 4.71
C ASP A 58 8.24 -8.44 4.21
N GLY A 59 8.19 -8.86 2.95
CA GLY A 59 6.97 -9.42 2.39
C GLY A 59 7.14 -9.86 0.96
N ALA A 60 6.27 -10.76 0.53
CA ALA A 60 6.20 -11.25 -0.83
C ALA A 60 4.74 -11.41 -1.26
N SER A 61 4.47 -11.16 -2.52
CA SER A 61 3.18 -11.40 -3.15
C SER A 61 3.37 -11.80 -4.61
N SER A 62 2.39 -12.45 -5.20
CA SER A 62 2.44 -12.82 -6.61
C SER A 62 1.06 -12.78 -7.24
N CYS A 63 1.00 -12.37 -8.50
CA CYS A 63 -0.18 -12.48 -9.34
C CYS A 63 0.15 -13.34 -10.55
N LEU A 64 -0.71 -14.28 -10.87
CA LEU A 64 -0.60 -15.08 -12.09
C LEU A 64 -1.35 -14.38 -13.22
N LEU A 65 -0.61 -13.97 -14.26
CA LEU A 65 -1.18 -13.42 -15.48
C LEU A 65 -0.99 -14.41 -16.63
N MET A 66 -2.02 -14.56 -17.44
CA MET A 66 -1.95 -15.39 -18.63
C MET A 66 -2.93 -14.90 -19.71
N ASP A 67 -2.76 -15.38 -20.93
CA ASP A 67 -3.72 -15.18 -22.00
C ASP A 67 -5.08 -15.82 -21.67
N LEU A 68 -6.20 -15.18 -22.01
CA LEU A 68 -7.54 -15.69 -21.72
C LEU A 68 -7.79 -17.08 -22.29
N LYS A 69 -7.34 -17.35 -23.53
CA LYS A 69 -7.51 -18.67 -24.16
C LYS A 69 -6.70 -19.76 -23.44
N GLU A 70 -5.57 -19.41 -22.87
CA GLU A 70 -4.78 -20.36 -22.06
C GLU A 70 -5.46 -20.62 -20.72
N ALA A 71 -6.10 -19.63 -20.11
CA ALA A 71 -6.90 -19.82 -18.88
C ALA A 71 -8.11 -20.74 -19.16
N GLU A 72 -8.85 -20.49 -20.23
CA GLU A 72 -9.96 -21.34 -20.68
C GLU A 72 -9.53 -22.79 -20.92
N LYS A 73 -8.43 -23.00 -21.63
CA LYS A 73 -7.86 -24.32 -21.89
C LYS A 73 -7.50 -25.08 -20.61
N ARG A 74 -7.11 -24.36 -19.56
CA ARG A 74 -6.76 -24.91 -18.25
C ARG A 74 -7.93 -25.00 -17.29
N ASN A 75 -9.13 -24.57 -17.69
CA ASN A 75 -10.31 -24.42 -16.82
C ASN A 75 -10.01 -23.55 -15.59
N ILE A 76 -9.26 -22.46 -15.78
CA ILE A 76 -8.99 -21.44 -14.76
C ILE A 76 -9.93 -20.28 -15.02
N GLU A 77 -10.77 -19.94 -14.05
CA GLU A 77 -11.61 -18.76 -14.10
C GLU A 77 -10.79 -17.52 -13.74
N PRO A 78 -10.70 -16.50 -14.63
CA PRO A 78 -9.99 -15.27 -14.32
C PRO A 78 -10.72 -14.45 -13.26
N MET A 79 -10.00 -13.92 -12.27
CA MET A 79 -10.55 -12.99 -11.27
C MET A 79 -10.75 -11.59 -11.84
N GLY A 80 -10.04 -11.24 -12.91
CA GLY A 80 -10.14 -9.93 -13.54
C GLY A 80 -9.34 -9.86 -14.84
N ILE A 81 -9.41 -8.72 -15.50
CA ILE A 81 -8.76 -8.48 -16.79
C ILE A 81 -7.79 -7.30 -16.63
N PHE A 82 -6.51 -7.51 -16.94
CA PHE A 82 -5.54 -6.43 -17.04
C PHE A 82 -5.86 -5.54 -18.23
N ARG A 83 -6.13 -4.25 -18.00
CA ARG A 83 -6.55 -3.30 -19.04
C ARG A 83 -5.43 -2.42 -19.55
N GLY A 84 -4.46 -2.10 -18.72
CA GLY A 84 -3.38 -1.21 -19.17
C GLY A 84 -2.40 -0.83 -18.07
N LEU A 85 -1.35 -0.14 -18.50
CA LEU A 85 -0.30 0.40 -17.67
C LEU A 85 0.11 1.77 -18.20
N SER A 86 0.33 2.71 -17.29
CA SER A 86 0.94 3.99 -17.63
C SER A 86 2.10 4.30 -16.67
N VAL A 87 3.15 4.87 -17.24
CA VAL A 87 4.30 5.36 -16.49
C VAL A 87 4.43 6.86 -16.72
N ALA A 88 4.71 7.59 -15.65
CA ALA A 88 5.03 9.00 -15.71
C ALA A 88 6.24 9.29 -14.81
N ALA A 89 7.03 10.28 -15.20
CA ALA A 89 8.14 10.78 -14.40
C ALA A 89 7.78 12.15 -13.81
N CYS A 90 8.43 12.49 -12.71
CA CYS A 90 8.40 13.80 -12.08
C CYS A 90 9.79 14.12 -11.52
N GLU A 91 9.98 15.31 -10.96
CA GLU A 91 11.25 15.67 -10.34
C GLU A 91 11.57 14.74 -9.16
N PRO A 92 12.84 14.38 -8.94
CA PRO A 92 13.24 13.40 -7.93
C PRO A 92 12.81 13.76 -6.50
N ASP A 93 12.78 15.04 -6.15
CA ASP A 93 12.34 15.56 -4.86
C ASP A 93 10.82 15.58 -4.68
N GLU A 94 10.08 15.37 -5.77
CA GLU A 94 8.62 15.26 -5.79
C GLU A 94 8.12 13.83 -6.14
N MET A 95 8.95 12.82 -5.97
CA MET A 95 8.66 11.42 -6.36
C MET A 95 7.26 10.94 -5.91
N GLY A 96 6.81 11.36 -4.73
CA GLY A 96 5.51 10.93 -4.17
C GLY A 96 4.28 11.36 -4.98
N ILE A 97 4.39 12.39 -5.85
CA ILE A 97 3.25 12.88 -6.65
C ILE A 97 3.13 12.22 -8.03
N GLY A 98 3.99 11.26 -8.36
CA GLY A 98 3.96 10.53 -9.63
C GLY A 98 2.56 10.06 -10.08
N PRO A 99 1.68 9.56 -9.19
CA PRO A 99 0.31 9.18 -9.55
C PRO A 99 -0.52 10.32 -10.18
N VAL A 100 -0.29 11.58 -9.79
CA VAL A 100 -1.00 12.74 -10.37
C VAL A 100 -0.76 12.87 -11.87
N PHE A 101 0.37 12.37 -12.37
CA PHE A 101 0.71 12.39 -13.80
C PHE A 101 0.36 11.06 -14.50
N ALA A 102 0.55 9.93 -13.82
CA ALA A 102 0.35 8.61 -14.40
C ALA A 102 -1.15 8.27 -14.55
N VAL A 103 -1.97 8.60 -13.56
CA VAL A 103 -3.40 8.25 -13.55
C VAL A 103 -4.17 8.93 -14.68
N PRO A 104 -4.11 10.26 -14.88
CA PRO A 104 -4.83 10.90 -15.99
C PRO A 104 -4.43 10.34 -17.35
N LYS A 105 -3.14 10.07 -17.54
CA LYS A 105 -2.62 9.48 -18.78
C LYS A 105 -3.20 8.08 -19.05
N LEU A 106 -3.35 7.24 -18.00
CA LEU A 106 -3.96 5.93 -18.14
C LEU A 106 -5.46 6.02 -18.44
N LEU A 107 -6.17 6.88 -17.72
CA LEU A 107 -7.62 7.09 -17.92
C LEU A 107 -7.90 7.61 -19.33
N GLU A 108 -7.13 8.57 -19.82
CA GLU A 108 -7.26 9.11 -21.18
C GLU A 108 -7.08 8.01 -22.25
N GLN A 109 -6.10 7.11 -22.10
CA GLN A 109 -5.88 5.98 -23.00
C GLN A 109 -7.10 5.06 -23.14
N HIS A 110 -7.95 5.02 -22.12
CA HIS A 110 -9.14 4.18 -22.07
C HIS A 110 -10.46 4.96 -22.22
N GLY A 111 -10.40 6.28 -22.39
CA GLY A 111 -11.59 7.14 -22.46
C GLY A 111 -12.38 7.18 -21.15
N LEU A 112 -11.72 6.97 -20.02
CA LEU A 112 -12.31 6.94 -18.70
C LEU A 112 -12.03 8.23 -17.92
N LYS A 113 -12.88 8.49 -16.91
CA LYS A 113 -12.73 9.55 -15.92
C LYS A 113 -12.50 8.95 -14.54
N VAL A 114 -12.10 9.77 -13.59
CA VAL A 114 -11.92 9.34 -12.19
C VAL A 114 -13.21 8.76 -11.61
N ASP A 115 -14.35 9.38 -11.90
CA ASP A 115 -15.67 8.95 -11.42
C ASP A 115 -16.11 7.58 -11.96
N ASP A 116 -15.57 7.16 -13.10
CA ASP A 116 -15.87 5.85 -13.71
C ASP A 116 -15.16 4.69 -12.99
N ILE A 117 -14.31 4.99 -12.01
CA ILE A 117 -13.56 3.99 -11.25
C ILE A 117 -14.24 3.74 -9.90
N ASP A 118 -14.49 2.49 -9.59
CA ASP A 118 -15.20 2.09 -8.37
C ASP A 118 -14.28 1.89 -7.18
N ILE A 119 -13.06 1.39 -7.40
CA ILE A 119 -12.06 1.15 -6.35
C ILE A 119 -10.69 1.65 -6.77
N TRP A 120 -10.01 2.29 -5.83
CA TRP A 120 -8.65 2.78 -5.95
C TRP A 120 -7.74 2.14 -4.91
N GLU A 121 -6.63 1.61 -5.36
CA GLU A 121 -5.51 1.23 -4.51
C GLU A 121 -4.32 2.15 -4.82
N LEU A 122 -3.96 3.00 -3.88
CA LEU A 122 -2.83 3.92 -3.97
C LEU A 122 -1.86 3.61 -2.83
N ASN A 123 -0.62 3.28 -3.18
CA ASN A 123 0.37 2.94 -2.17
C ASN A 123 0.62 4.10 -1.21
N GLU A 124 0.58 3.81 0.08
CA GLU A 124 0.76 4.76 1.17
C GLU A 124 2.23 4.80 1.64
N ALA A 125 3.14 5.21 0.76
CA ALA A 125 4.52 5.44 1.20
C ALA A 125 4.55 6.46 2.35
N PHE A 126 3.78 7.54 2.20
CA PHE A 126 3.53 8.56 3.22
C PHE A 126 2.07 9.05 3.13
N ALA A 127 1.43 9.28 4.27
CA ALA A 127 0.05 9.76 4.31
C ALA A 127 -0.13 11.08 3.53
N VAL A 128 0.79 12.03 3.67
CA VAL A 128 0.74 13.32 2.98
C VAL A 128 0.74 13.17 1.46
N GLN A 129 1.49 12.22 0.93
CA GLN A 129 1.59 11.95 -0.50
C GLN A 129 0.27 11.39 -1.03
N VAL A 130 -0.36 10.47 -0.31
CA VAL A 130 -1.67 9.90 -0.69
C VAL A 130 -2.75 10.96 -0.67
N LEU A 131 -2.82 11.75 0.40
CA LEU A 131 -3.79 12.83 0.53
C LEU A 131 -3.66 13.85 -0.60
N TYR A 132 -2.42 14.25 -0.91
CA TYR A 132 -2.16 15.16 -2.03
C TYR A 132 -2.63 14.58 -3.37
N CYS A 133 -2.28 13.31 -3.67
CA CYS A 133 -2.68 12.65 -4.90
C CYS A 133 -4.20 12.49 -4.99
N ARG A 134 -4.85 12.06 -3.91
CA ARG A 134 -6.31 11.95 -3.81
C ARG A 134 -6.99 13.27 -4.14
N ASP A 135 -6.57 14.36 -3.48
CA ASP A 135 -7.19 15.67 -3.63
C ASP A 135 -6.95 16.26 -5.04
N LYS A 136 -5.75 16.06 -5.59
CA LYS A 136 -5.42 16.51 -6.96
C LYS A 136 -6.14 15.76 -8.05
N LEU A 137 -6.38 14.48 -7.86
CA LEU A 137 -7.09 13.63 -8.81
C LEU A 137 -8.61 13.68 -8.63
N GLY A 138 -9.10 14.16 -7.47
CA GLY A 138 -10.51 14.17 -7.13
C GLY A 138 -11.05 12.77 -6.81
N ILE A 139 -10.21 11.90 -6.25
CA ILE A 139 -10.63 10.54 -5.87
C ILE A 139 -11.49 10.62 -4.60
N ASP A 140 -12.64 9.94 -4.63
CA ASP A 140 -13.50 9.79 -3.48
C ASP A 140 -12.80 8.97 -2.39
N ASN A 141 -12.77 9.49 -1.16
CA ASN A 141 -12.15 8.83 -0.02
C ASN A 141 -12.76 7.47 0.29
N GLU A 142 -14.06 7.29 0.07
CA GLU A 142 -14.76 6.03 0.30
C GLU A 142 -14.38 4.93 -0.70
N LYS A 143 -13.76 5.30 -1.82
CA LYS A 143 -13.27 4.39 -2.86
C LYS A 143 -11.78 4.10 -2.76
N LEU A 144 -11.04 4.77 -1.85
CA LEU A 144 -9.58 4.71 -1.78
C LEU A 144 -9.12 3.81 -0.64
N ASN A 145 -8.30 2.78 -0.98
CA ASN A 145 -7.68 1.88 -0.02
C ASN A 145 -8.69 1.31 1.00
N VAL A 146 -9.81 0.80 0.50
CA VAL A 146 -11.00 0.42 1.31
C VAL A 146 -10.69 -0.60 2.41
N ASN A 147 -9.66 -1.40 2.24
CA ASN A 147 -9.18 -2.37 3.23
C ASN A 147 -7.91 -1.90 3.97
N GLY A 148 -7.59 -0.61 3.90
CA GLY A 148 -6.34 -0.05 4.43
C GLY A 148 -5.15 -0.26 3.49
N GLY A 149 -3.98 0.21 3.89
CA GLY A 149 -2.81 0.25 3.01
C GLY A 149 -1.47 0.08 3.74
N SER A 150 -0.42 0.55 3.09
CA SER A 150 0.97 0.31 3.52
C SER A 150 1.35 0.96 4.85
N ILE A 151 0.62 1.97 5.32
CA ILE A 151 0.85 2.54 6.66
C ILE A 151 0.55 1.51 7.74
N SER A 152 -0.47 0.67 7.52
CA SER A 152 -0.85 -0.38 8.48
C SER A 152 -0.04 -1.67 8.34
N ILE A 153 0.32 -2.09 7.12
CA ILE A 153 0.94 -3.40 6.86
C ILE A 153 2.36 -3.34 6.31
N GLY A 154 2.87 -2.15 5.99
CA GLY A 154 4.20 -1.95 5.41
C GLY A 154 4.24 -1.91 3.88
N HIS A 155 5.43 -1.56 3.37
CA HIS A 155 5.68 -1.39 1.93
C HIS A 155 6.96 -2.13 1.50
N PRO A 156 6.98 -3.45 1.51
CA PRO A 156 8.10 -4.22 0.95
C PRO A 156 8.24 -3.96 -0.54
N TYR A 157 9.41 -3.55 -0.99
CA TYR A 157 9.67 -3.29 -2.41
C TYR A 157 9.55 -4.59 -3.21
N GLY A 158 8.85 -4.53 -4.34
CA GLY A 158 8.53 -5.70 -5.16
C GLY A 158 7.30 -6.50 -4.72
N MET A 159 6.83 -6.38 -3.47
CA MET A 159 5.59 -6.99 -2.99
C MET A 159 4.36 -6.13 -3.27
N THR A 160 4.46 -4.84 -3.01
CA THR A 160 3.31 -3.92 -2.90
C THR A 160 2.42 -3.89 -4.14
N GLY A 161 2.99 -3.92 -5.35
CA GLY A 161 2.20 -3.86 -6.59
C GLY A 161 1.22 -5.02 -6.75
N SER A 162 1.70 -6.25 -6.59
CA SER A 162 0.83 -7.44 -6.66
C SER A 162 -0.08 -7.56 -5.44
N ARG A 163 0.34 -7.11 -4.26
CA ARG A 163 -0.52 -7.04 -3.08
C ARG A 163 -1.72 -6.11 -3.33
N MET A 164 -1.50 -4.90 -3.86
CA MET A 164 -2.59 -3.96 -4.15
C MET A 164 -3.57 -4.50 -5.21
N THR A 165 -3.12 -5.37 -6.10
CA THR A 165 -3.99 -6.03 -7.07
C THR A 165 -5.01 -6.97 -6.38
N GLY A 166 -4.65 -7.58 -5.25
CA GLY A 166 -5.53 -8.48 -4.49
C GLY A 166 -6.86 -7.83 -4.09
N PRO A 167 -6.89 -6.74 -3.29
CA PRO A 167 -8.12 -6.03 -2.92
C PRO A 167 -8.96 -5.60 -4.14
N ILE A 168 -8.35 -5.11 -5.20
CA ILE A 168 -9.07 -4.75 -6.44
C ILE A 168 -9.84 -5.96 -7.02
N LEU A 169 -9.25 -7.16 -6.96
CA LEU A 169 -9.87 -8.37 -7.49
C LEU A 169 -10.90 -9.01 -6.56
N THR A 170 -10.87 -8.71 -5.27
CA THR A 170 -11.75 -9.33 -4.27
C THR A 170 -12.90 -8.43 -3.85
N GLU A 171 -12.76 -7.12 -3.97
CA GLU A 171 -13.77 -6.12 -3.60
C GLU A 171 -14.48 -5.51 -4.81
N GLY A 172 -13.86 -5.63 -6.01
CA GLY A 172 -14.32 -5.05 -7.26
C GLY A 172 -15.42 -5.82 -8.01
#